data_97b32a22157146a601de93c7ff229ec8
#
_entry.id   97b32a22157146a601de93c7ff229ec8
#
_cell.length_a   1.000
_cell.length_b   1.000
_cell.length_c   1.000
_cell.angle_alpha   90.00
_cell.angle_beta   90.00
_cell.angle_gamma   90.00
#
_symmetry.space_group_name_H-M   'P 1'
#
loop_
_entity.id
_entity.type
_entity.pdbx_description
1 polymer ?
#
loop_
_entity_poly.entity_id
_entity_poly.type
_entity_poly.pdbx_seq_one_letter_code
_entity_poly.pdbx_strand_id
1 'polypeptide(L)'
;PVSRLKTLQLGILCPIVVVAAAGIAADRINQNVILTSRLQLLCQQDRWSDIIDEALTARRPSRAVACYYAIALEETDQLLQRIFDLPFDYPEERFRKQDGSEEYGLFLADANYHAGIPNIGYRCAMDHLVVNGPNIYVLKQMCICAIVNGEEALARKYLTILSHIPFQGAFVEKY
;
A
#
# COMPACT_ATOMS: atom_id res chain seq x y z
N PRO A 1 21.18 -37.54 -37.41
CA PRO A 1 21.90 -36.85 -36.31
C PRO A 1 21.39 -35.41 -36.10
N VAL A 2 21.12 -34.67 -37.17
CA VAL A 2 20.71 -33.24 -37.09
C VAL A 2 19.37 -33.04 -36.39
N SER A 3 18.45 -33.99 -36.47
CA SER A 3 17.13 -33.89 -35.81
C SER A 3 17.22 -34.01 -34.27
N ARG A 4 18.11 -34.84 -33.74
CA ARG A 4 18.32 -34.98 -32.29
C ARG A 4 18.98 -33.76 -31.67
N LEU A 5 19.86 -33.06 -32.40
CA LEU A 5 20.47 -31.83 -31.93
C LEU A 5 19.44 -30.70 -31.80
N LYS A 6 18.52 -30.59 -32.76
CA LYS A 6 17.43 -29.60 -32.74
C LYS A 6 16.43 -29.85 -31.58
N THR A 7 16.09 -31.13 -31.32
CA THR A 7 15.22 -31.50 -30.19
C THR A 7 15.90 -31.24 -28.85
N LEU A 8 17.21 -31.45 -28.72
CA LEU A 8 17.96 -31.15 -27.51
C LEU A 8 18.06 -29.64 -27.24
N GLN A 9 18.28 -28.85 -28.30
CA GLN A 9 18.30 -27.38 -28.19
C GLN A 9 16.92 -26.82 -27.81
N LEU A 10 15.84 -27.36 -28.39
CA LEU A 10 14.47 -26.95 -28.03
C LEU A 10 14.13 -27.32 -26.57
N GLY A 11 14.60 -28.50 -26.13
CA GLY A 11 14.41 -28.99 -24.76
C GLY A 11 15.12 -28.15 -23.68
N ILE A 12 16.22 -27.49 -24.05
CA ILE A 12 16.94 -26.58 -23.11
C ILE A 12 16.42 -25.15 -23.22
N LEU A 13 16.05 -24.70 -24.40
CA LEU A 13 15.60 -23.32 -24.64
C LEU A 13 14.23 -23.06 -24.00
N CYS A 14 13.31 -24.02 -24.04
CA CYS A 14 11.97 -23.89 -23.52
C CYS A 14 11.95 -23.59 -22.00
N PRO A 15 12.62 -24.33 -21.12
CA PRO A 15 12.67 -24.04 -19.70
C PRO A 15 13.37 -22.71 -19.39
N ILE A 16 14.36 -22.30 -20.14
CA ILE A 16 15.04 -21.02 -19.98
C ILE A 16 14.07 -19.86 -20.26
N VAL A 17 13.30 -19.97 -21.35
CA VAL A 17 12.29 -18.95 -21.70
C VAL A 17 11.18 -18.90 -20.66
N VAL A 18 10.73 -20.04 -20.13
CA VAL A 18 9.71 -20.10 -19.08
C VAL A 18 10.22 -19.46 -17.77
N VAL A 19 11.45 -19.75 -17.37
CA VAL A 19 12.07 -19.16 -16.16
C VAL A 19 12.27 -17.66 -16.34
N ALA A 20 12.73 -17.22 -17.51
CA ALA A 20 12.87 -15.79 -17.81
C ALA A 20 11.52 -15.06 -17.81
N ALA A 21 10.48 -15.65 -18.42
CA ALA A 21 9.14 -15.09 -18.42
C ALA A 21 8.52 -15.03 -17.00
N ALA A 22 8.73 -16.07 -16.19
CA ALA A 22 8.31 -16.11 -14.80
C ALA A 22 9.06 -15.07 -13.95
N GLY A 23 10.35 -14.87 -14.18
CA GLY A 23 11.16 -13.84 -13.53
C GLY A 23 10.65 -12.42 -13.85
N ILE A 24 10.36 -12.14 -15.13
CA ILE A 24 9.81 -10.84 -15.55
C ILE A 24 8.40 -10.62 -14.96
N ALA A 25 7.57 -11.66 -14.89
CA ALA A 25 6.24 -11.55 -14.29
C ALA A 25 6.32 -11.30 -12.78
N ALA A 26 7.21 -12.01 -12.09
CA ALA A 26 7.45 -11.83 -10.66
C ALA A 26 8.00 -10.43 -10.33
N ASP A 27 8.91 -9.90 -11.15
CA ASP A 27 9.46 -8.56 -10.99
C ASP A 27 8.37 -7.48 -11.13
N ARG A 28 7.45 -7.65 -12.07
CA ARG A 28 6.32 -6.70 -12.25
C ARG A 28 5.34 -6.70 -11.08
N ILE A 29 5.08 -7.86 -10.48
CA ILE A 29 4.24 -7.98 -9.28
C ILE A 29 4.97 -7.34 -8.09
N ASN A 30 6.26 -7.60 -7.91
CA ASN A 30 7.07 -7.02 -6.85
C ASN A 30 7.20 -5.50 -6.94
N GLN A 31 7.27 -4.92 -8.14
CA GLN A 31 7.39 -3.47 -8.29
C GLN A 31 6.23 -2.71 -7.65
N ASN A 32 4.99 -3.14 -7.84
CA ASN A 32 3.83 -2.51 -7.21
C ASN A 32 3.81 -2.69 -5.69
N VAL A 33 4.22 -3.85 -5.17
CA VAL A 33 4.29 -4.12 -3.73
C VAL A 33 5.36 -3.23 -3.06
N ILE A 34 6.54 -3.16 -3.66
CA ILE A 34 7.64 -2.32 -3.16
C ILE A 34 7.24 -0.84 -3.21
N LEU A 35 6.66 -0.40 -4.34
CA LEU A 35 6.21 0.98 -4.49
C LEU A 35 5.12 1.32 -3.45
N THR A 36 4.12 0.47 -3.28
CA THR A 36 3.07 0.68 -2.26
C THR A 36 3.67 0.83 -0.86
N SER A 37 4.60 -0.07 -0.47
CA SER A 37 5.25 -0.01 0.85
C SER A 37 6.06 1.29 1.03
N ARG A 38 6.68 1.77 -0.04
CA ARG A 38 7.43 3.03 -0.02
C ARG A 38 6.52 4.25 0.09
N LEU A 39 5.43 4.29 -0.70
CA LEU A 39 4.42 5.34 -0.61
C LEU A 39 3.78 5.39 0.78
N GLN A 40 3.51 4.22 1.37
CA GLN A 40 3.02 4.09 2.72
C GLN A 40 3.97 4.71 3.76
N LEU A 41 5.28 4.46 3.62
CA LEU A 41 6.29 5.06 4.49
C LEU A 41 6.36 6.58 4.32
N LEU A 42 6.29 7.07 3.09
CA LEU A 42 6.28 8.51 2.80
C LEU A 42 5.02 9.19 3.35
N CYS A 43 3.87 8.52 3.29
CA CYS A 43 2.61 8.98 3.89
C CYS A 43 2.73 9.16 5.41
N GLN A 44 3.41 8.23 6.11
CA GLN A 44 3.70 8.40 7.55
C GLN A 44 4.60 9.58 7.89
N GLN A 45 5.39 10.04 6.92
CA GLN A 45 6.34 11.14 7.07
C GLN A 45 5.79 12.48 6.57
N ASP A 46 4.53 12.52 6.15
CA ASP A 46 3.85 13.67 5.55
C ASP A 46 4.61 14.23 4.31
N ARG A 47 5.30 13.34 3.57
CA ARG A 47 6.12 13.69 2.40
C ARG A 47 5.30 13.61 1.11
N TRP A 48 4.34 14.49 0.99
CA TRP A 48 3.32 14.46 -0.08
C TRP A 48 3.88 14.63 -1.48
N SER A 49 4.80 15.56 -1.69
CA SER A 49 5.46 15.77 -2.99
C SER A 49 6.19 14.54 -3.48
N ASP A 50 6.89 13.84 -2.58
CA ASP A 50 7.62 12.63 -2.96
C ASP A 50 6.67 11.48 -3.31
N ILE A 51 5.52 11.41 -2.65
CA ILE A 51 4.47 10.43 -3.02
C ILE A 51 3.98 10.69 -4.44
N ILE A 52 3.71 11.95 -4.79
CA ILE A 52 3.25 12.34 -6.13
C ILE A 52 4.29 11.93 -7.18
N ASP A 53 5.55 12.30 -6.97
CA ASP A 53 6.63 12.01 -7.91
C ASP A 53 6.87 10.51 -8.08
N GLU A 54 6.89 9.76 -6.98
CA GLU A 54 7.09 8.31 -7.04
C GLU A 54 5.91 7.56 -7.63
N ALA A 55 4.68 7.94 -7.29
CA ALA A 55 3.49 7.29 -7.85
C ALA A 55 3.44 7.42 -9.38
N LEU A 56 3.85 8.56 -9.93
CA LEU A 56 3.90 8.80 -11.37
C LEU A 56 4.95 7.95 -12.11
N THR A 57 5.88 7.32 -11.40
CA THR A 57 6.81 6.36 -12.03
C THR A 57 6.15 5.03 -12.38
N ALA A 58 4.98 4.75 -11.82
CA ALA A 58 4.27 3.50 -12.03
C ALA A 58 3.64 3.43 -13.43
N ARG A 59 4.09 2.49 -14.24
CA ARG A 59 3.49 2.26 -15.59
C ARG A 59 2.10 1.63 -15.55
N ARG A 60 1.83 0.84 -14.52
CA ARG A 60 0.54 0.18 -14.27
C ARG A 60 0.28 0.21 -12.76
N PRO A 61 -0.15 1.36 -12.24
CA PRO A 61 -0.36 1.52 -10.81
C PRO A 61 -1.42 0.56 -10.30
N SER A 62 -1.20 0.03 -9.10
CA SER A 62 -2.21 -0.70 -8.36
C SER A 62 -3.22 0.27 -7.73
N ARG A 63 -4.33 -0.27 -7.23
CA ARG A 63 -5.33 0.51 -6.47
C ARG A 63 -4.69 1.21 -5.25
N ALA A 64 -3.78 0.53 -4.57
CA ALA A 64 -3.06 1.09 -3.42
C ALA A 64 -2.19 2.31 -3.82
N VAL A 65 -1.46 2.21 -4.93
CA VAL A 65 -0.67 3.33 -5.48
C VAL A 65 -1.58 4.51 -5.82
N ALA A 66 -2.71 4.25 -6.49
CA ALA A 66 -3.69 5.29 -6.83
C ALA A 66 -4.30 5.95 -5.59
N CYS A 67 -4.55 5.18 -4.51
CA CYS A 67 -5.03 5.73 -3.25
C CYS A 67 -4.01 6.67 -2.60
N TYR A 68 -2.73 6.26 -2.48
CA TYR A 68 -1.70 7.14 -1.90
C TYR A 68 -1.46 8.38 -2.75
N TYR A 69 -1.52 8.24 -4.08
CA TYR A 69 -1.45 9.38 -4.98
C TYR A 69 -2.60 10.37 -4.75
N ALA A 70 -3.84 9.87 -4.60
CA ALA A 70 -5.00 10.70 -4.31
C ALA A 70 -4.90 11.39 -2.95
N ILE A 71 -4.44 10.68 -1.90
CA ILE A 71 -4.18 11.28 -0.58
C ILE A 71 -3.18 12.44 -0.70
N ALA A 72 -2.06 12.22 -1.38
CA ALA A 72 -1.04 13.24 -1.51
C ALA A 72 -1.51 14.47 -2.32
N LEU A 73 -2.35 14.26 -3.33
CA LEU A 73 -2.97 15.34 -4.08
C LEU A 73 -3.99 16.11 -3.25
N GLU A 74 -4.76 15.44 -2.39
CA GLU A 74 -5.71 16.09 -1.47
C GLU A 74 -4.97 16.95 -0.46
N GLU A 75 -3.94 16.43 0.18
CA GLU A 75 -3.12 17.14 1.18
C GLU A 75 -2.34 18.34 0.58
N THR A 76 -2.21 18.39 -0.75
CA THR A 76 -1.55 19.48 -1.47
C THR A 76 -2.49 20.36 -2.28
N ASP A 77 -3.80 20.21 -2.12
CA ASP A 77 -4.85 20.94 -2.85
C ASP A 77 -4.78 20.80 -4.40
N GLN A 78 -4.22 19.68 -4.89
CA GLN A 78 -4.03 19.43 -6.33
C GLN A 78 -4.93 18.32 -6.90
N LEU A 79 -5.83 17.75 -6.09
CA LEU A 79 -6.62 16.57 -6.46
C LEU A 79 -7.36 16.73 -7.78
N LEU A 80 -8.14 17.82 -7.93
CA LEU A 80 -8.97 18.03 -9.11
C LEU A 80 -8.18 18.31 -10.39
N GLN A 81 -6.96 18.84 -10.26
CA GLN A 81 -6.12 19.19 -11.40
C GLN A 81 -5.32 17.98 -11.92
N ARG A 82 -4.90 17.08 -11.04
CA ARG A 82 -3.87 16.09 -11.35
C ARG A 82 -4.27 14.63 -11.15
N ILE A 83 -5.49 14.35 -10.68
CA ILE A 83 -5.91 12.97 -10.40
C ILE A 83 -5.79 12.04 -11.61
N PHE A 84 -5.93 12.57 -12.83
CA PHE A 84 -5.83 11.83 -14.07
C PHE A 84 -4.43 11.79 -14.70
N ASP A 85 -3.41 12.40 -14.07
CA ASP A 85 -2.02 12.31 -14.53
C ASP A 85 -1.48 10.88 -14.29
N LEU A 86 -1.99 10.19 -13.28
CA LEU A 86 -1.66 8.80 -13.02
C LEU A 86 -2.40 7.89 -14.04
N PRO A 87 -1.70 7.00 -14.76
CA PRO A 87 -2.32 6.10 -15.75
C PRO A 87 -3.05 4.95 -15.03
N PHE A 88 -4.06 5.28 -14.24
CA PHE A 88 -4.91 4.34 -13.52
C PHE A 88 -6.30 4.33 -14.16
N ASP A 89 -6.76 3.15 -14.52
CA ASP A 89 -8.11 2.94 -15.00
C ASP A 89 -9.05 2.82 -13.79
N TYR A 90 -9.98 3.78 -13.65
CA TYR A 90 -10.97 3.84 -12.57
C TYR A 90 -12.31 3.23 -13.00
N PRO A 91 -12.42 1.93 -13.31
CA PRO A 91 -13.69 1.35 -13.69
C PRO A 91 -14.62 1.27 -12.49
N GLU A 92 -15.87 1.64 -12.66
CA GLU A 92 -16.90 1.59 -11.61
C GLU A 92 -17.00 0.20 -10.95
N GLU A 93 -16.81 -0.86 -11.73
CA GLU A 93 -16.86 -2.23 -11.24
C GLU A 93 -15.73 -2.60 -10.28
N ARG A 94 -14.54 -2.00 -10.42
CA ARG A 94 -13.40 -2.24 -9.51
C ARG A 94 -13.56 -1.59 -8.15
N PHE A 95 -14.40 -0.57 -8.03
CA PHE A 95 -14.77 -0.01 -6.73
C PHE A 95 -15.80 -0.89 -6.01
N ARG A 96 -16.58 -1.69 -6.73
CA ARG A 96 -17.60 -2.58 -6.19
C ARG A 96 -17.12 -4.01 -5.95
N LYS A 97 -16.22 -4.52 -6.78
CA LYS A 97 -15.59 -5.84 -6.58
C LYS A 97 -14.35 -5.68 -5.73
N GLN A 98 -14.49 -6.06 -4.49
CA GLN A 98 -13.39 -6.35 -3.59
C GLN A 98 -12.69 -7.62 -4.12
N ASP A 99 -11.63 -7.46 -4.92
CA ASP A 99 -10.72 -8.57 -5.17
C ASP A 99 -10.02 -8.88 -3.86
N GLY A 100 -10.30 -10.06 -3.30
CA GLY A 100 -9.97 -10.43 -1.92
C GLY A 100 -8.51 -10.28 -1.47
N SER A 101 -7.58 -10.03 -2.38
CA SER A 101 -6.17 -9.76 -2.06
C SER A 101 -5.88 -8.29 -1.68
N GLU A 102 -6.73 -7.34 -2.12
CA GLU A 102 -6.59 -5.91 -1.79
C GLU A 102 -7.61 -5.45 -0.73
N GLU A 103 -8.60 -6.29 -0.40
CA GLU A 103 -9.72 -5.98 0.47
C GLU A 103 -9.30 -5.57 1.88
N TYR A 104 -8.18 -6.11 2.35
CA TYR A 104 -7.63 -5.84 3.68
C TYR A 104 -6.34 -5.01 3.63
N GLY A 105 -6.13 -4.29 2.54
CA GLY A 105 -4.97 -3.43 2.39
C GLY A 105 -4.99 -2.26 3.36
N LEU A 106 -3.88 -2.02 4.04
CA LEU A 106 -3.77 -0.95 5.03
C LEU A 106 -3.92 0.44 4.39
N PHE A 107 -3.70 0.56 3.08
CA PHE A 107 -3.96 1.79 2.32
C PHE A 107 -5.42 2.28 2.43
N LEU A 108 -6.38 1.36 2.66
CA LEU A 108 -7.78 1.75 2.91
C LEU A 108 -7.96 2.43 4.26
N ALA A 109 -7.20 2.02 5.27
CA ALA A 109 -7.21 2.69 6.57
C ALA A 109 -6.67 4.12 6.45
N ASP A 110 -5.55 4.29 5.73
CA ASP A 110 -4.95 5.60 5.48
C ASP A 110 -5.89 6.49 4.65
N ALA A 111 -6.45 5.96 3.55
CA ALA A 111 -7.37 6.71 2.70
C ALA A 111 -8.61 7.20 3.46
N ASN A 112 -9.22 6.36 4.30
CA ASN A 112 -10.38 6.77 5.08
C ASN A 112 -10.01 7.77 6.19
N TYR A 113 -8.84 7.63 6.78
CA TYR A 113 -8.35 8.59 7.78
C TYR A 113 -8.17 9.98 7.16
N HIS A 114 -7.44 10.09 6.03
CA HIS A 114 -7.22 11.36 5.33
C HIS A 114 -8.50 11.93 4.72
N ALA A 115 -9.47 11.08 4.34
CA ALA A 115 -10.80 11.50 3.93
C ALA A 115 -11.68 12.04 5.10
N GLY A 116 -11.13 12.15 6.32
CA GLY A 116 -11.85 12.63 7.49
C GLY A 116 -12.86 11.64 8.08
N ILE A 117 -12.70 10.34 7.80
CA ILE A 117 -13.58 9.28 8.29
C ILE A 117 -12.78 8.29 9.18
N PRO A 118 -12.22 8.76 10.32
CA PRO A 118 -11.31 7.97 11.15
C PRO A 118 -11.95 6.69 11.72
N ASN A 119 -13.27 6.66 11.92
CA ASN A 119 -13.99 5.46 12.35
C ASN A 119 -13.87 4.31 11.33
N ILE A 120 -13.99 4.63 10.04
CA ILE A 120 -13.82 3.62 8.99
C ILE A 120 -12.34 3.28 8.83
N GLY A 121 -11.45 4.28 8.93
CA GLY A 121 -10.00 4.05 8.96
C GLY A 121 -9.59 3.07 10.06
N TYR A 122 -10.10 3.27 11.28
CA TYR A 122 -9.89 2.34 12.41
C TYR A 122 -10.38 0.93 12.09
N ARG A 123 -11.60 0.80 11.54
CA ARG A 123 -12.17 -0.50 11.18
C ARG A 123 -11.31 -1.22 10.13
N CYS A 124 -10.89 -0.53 9.07
CA CYS A 124 -10.01 -1.11 8.05
C CYS A 124 -8.67 -1.56 8.64
N ALA A 125 -8.09 -0.78 9.56
CA ALA A 125 -6.87 -1.16 10.26
C ALA A 125 -7.10 -2.41 11.16
N MET A 126 -8.23 -2.50 11.83
CA MET A 126 -8.61 -3.66 12.64
C MET A 126 -8.81 -4.91 11.77
N ASP A 127 -9.49 -4.80 10.63
CA ASP A 127 -9.67 -5.89 9.69
C ASP A 127 -8.32 -6.39 9.18
N HIS A 128 -7.40 -5.47 8.84
CA HIS A 128 -6.04 -5.82 8.48
C HIS A 128 -5.28 -6.54 9.61
N LEU A 129 -5.42 -6.06 10.85
CA LEU A 129 -4.82 -6.68 12.03
C LEU A 129 -5.28 -8.14 12.21
N VAL A 130 -6.58 -8.39 12.03
CA VAL A 130 -7.18 -9.72 12.21
C VAL A 130 -6.69 -10.69 11.14
N VAL A 131 -6.57 -10.23 9.89
CA VAL A 131 -6.20 -11.09 8.75
C VAL A 131 -4.68 -11.31 8.66
N ASN A 132 -3.89 -10.24 8.83
CA ASN A 132 -2.45 -10.24 8.58
C ASN A 132 -1.60 -10.26 9.86
N GLY A 133 -2.24 -10.16 11.00
CA GLY A 133 -1.57 -10.07 12.29
C GLY A 133 -1.07 -8.65 12.64
N PRO A 134 -0.56 -8.48 13.88
CA PRO A 134 -0.12 -7.19 14.37
C PRO A 134 1.20 -6.76 13.71
N ASN A 135 1.24 -5.51 13.27
CA ASN A 135 2.48 -4.85 12.89
C ASN A 135 2.48 -3.40 13.43
N ILE A 136 3.65 -2.79 13.46
CA ILE A 136 3.84 -1.44 14.03
C ILE A 136 2.98 -0.41 13.30
N TYR A 137 2.86 -0.53 12.00
CA TYR A 137 2.11 0.41 11.18
C TYR A 137 0.61 0.39 11.52
N VAL A 138 0.03 -0.79 11.59
CA VAL A 138 -1.38 -0.97 11.98
C VAL A 138 -1.66 -0.38 13.35
N LEU A 139 -0.78 -0.66 14.33
CA LEU A 139 -0.93 -0.13 15.69
C LEU A 139 -0.87 1.39 15.72
N LYS A 140 0.02 2.01 14.94
CA LYS A 140 0.09 3.46 14.79
C LYS A 140 -1.19 4.02 14.19
N GLN A 141 -1.67 3.42 13.11
CA GLN A 141 -2.89 3.87 12.43
C GLN A 141 -4.11 3.77 13.34
N MET A 142 -4.25 2.66 14.07
CA MET A 142 -5.31 2.50 15.07
C MET A 142 -5.19 3.53 16.19
N CYS A 143 -3.98 3.83 16.65
CA CYS A 143 -3.72 4.84 17.67
C CYS A 143 -4.18 6.23 17.21
N ILE A 144 -3.76 6.65 16.01
CA ILE A 144 -4.10 7.96 15.45
C ILE A 144 -5.63 8.08 15.26
N CYS A 145 -6.27 7.05 14.70
CA CYS A 145 -7.72 7.03 14.55
C CYS A 145 -8.44 7.13 15.91
N ALA A 146 -7.96 6.41 16.94
CA ALA A 146 -8.53 6.48 18.28
C ALA A 146 -8.40 7.88 18.92
N ILE A 147 -7.25 8.56 18.69
CA ILE A 147 -7.04 9.93 19.15
C ILE A 147 -8.05 10.88 18.50
N VAL A 148 -8.19 10.82 17.19
CA VAL A 148 -9.11 11.71 16.44
C VAL A 148 -10.57 11.42 16.78
N ASN A 149 -10.92 10.18 17.08
CA ASN A 149 -12.25 9.79 17.55
C ASN A 149 -12.54 10.19 19.01
N GLY A 150 -11.54 10.69 19.76
CA GLY A 150 -11.70 11.03 21.18
C GLY A 150 -11.71 9.80 22.11
N GLU A 151 -11.26 8.64 21.62
CA GLU A 151 -11.21 7.39 22.39
C GLU A 151 -9.90 7.30 23.21
N GLU A 152 -9.77 8.19 24.20
CA GLU A 152 -8.55 8.39 24.97
C GLU A 152 -8.01 7.11 25.62
N ALA A 153 -8.88 6.31 26.25
CA ALA A 153 -8.48 5.06 26.90
C ALA A 153 -7.89 4.05 25.92
N LEU A 154 -8.42 4.01 24.70
CA LEU A 154 -7.96 3.14 23.64
C LEU A 154 -6.64 3.63 23.04
N ALA A 155 -6.53 4.94 22.80
CA ALA A 155 -5.30 5.57 22.33
C ALA A 155 -4.12 5.31 23.29
N ARG A 156 -4.34 5.50 24.61
CA ARG A 156 -3.34 5.20 25.64
C ARG A 156 -2.87 3.75 25.64
N LYS A 157 -3.78 2.81 25.36
CA LYS A 157 -3.44 1.39 25.21
C LYS A 157 -2.45 1.15 24.08
N TYR A 158 -2.72 1.75 22.90
CA TYR A 158 -1.80 1.62 21.75
C TYR A 158 -0.47 2.31 22.00
N LEU A 159 -0.48 3.52 22.60
CA LEU A 159 0.76 4.21 22.97
C LEU A 159 1.60 3.38 23.95
N THR A 160 0.96 2.75 24.95
CA THR A 160 1.64 1.85 25.87
C THR A 160 2.27 0.66 25.14
N ILE A 161 1.56 0.02 24.21
CA ILE A 161 2.11 -1.08 23.42
C ILE A 161 3.30 -0.58 22.57
N LEU A 162 3.15 0.55 21.89
CA LEU A 162 4.18 1.13 21.03
C LEU A 162 5.42 1.57 21.83
N SER A 163 5.28 2.03 23.08
CA SER A 163 6.40 2.43 23.93
C SER A 163 7.36 1.27 24.27
N HIS A 164 6.87 0.03 24.23
CA HIS A 164 7.68 -1.16 24.44
C HIS A 164 8.38 -1.67 23.17
N ILE A 165 8.09 -1.05 22.00
CA ILE A 165 8.70 -1.46 20.74
C ILE A 165 9.90 -0.54 20.44
N PRO A 166 11.07 -1.10 20.11
CA PRO A 166 12.25 -0.32 19.79
C PRO A 166 11.99 0.69 18.65
N PHE A 167 12.60 1.85 18.76
CA PHE A 167 12.55 2.94 17.76
C PHE A 167 11.17 3.60 17.56
N GLN A 168 10.22 3.42 18.49
CA GLN A 168 8.91 4.08 18.42
C GLN A 168 8.77 5.28 19.38
N GLY A 169 9.82 5.63 20.11
CA GLY A 169 9.81 6.73 21.09
C GLY A 169 9.33 8.06 20.51
N ALA A 170 9.83 8.45 19.35
CA ALA A 170 9.42 9.69 18.68
C ALA A 170 7.92 9.75 18.34
N PHE A 171 7.31 8.62 17.98
CA PHE A 171 5.87 8.54 17.77
C PHE A 171 5.11 8.68 19.09
N VAL A 172 5.54 7.99 20.14
CA VAL A 172 4.89 8.03 21.46
C VAL A 172 4.99 9.41 22.11
N GLU A 173 6.10 10.13 21.89
CA GLU A 173 6.26 11.50 22.39
C GLU A 173 5.44 12.54 21.62
N LYS A 174 5.11 12.26 20.36
CA LYS A 174 4.28 13.17 19.53
C LYS A 174 2.83 13.18 19.96
N TYR A 175 2.32 12.05 20.47
CA TYR A 175 0.91 11.84 20.81
C TYR A 175 0.71 11.49 22.29
#